data_2ebf1a1f64cd529460e6dcf79ef9adc3
#
_entry.id   2ebf1a1f64cd529460e6dcf79ef9adc3
#
_cell.length_a   1.000
_cell.length_b   1.000
_cell.length_c   1.000
_cell.angle_alpha   90.00
_cell.angle_beta   90.00
_cell.angle_gamma   90.00
#
_symmetry.space_group_name_H-M   'P 1'
#
loop_
_entity.id
_entity.type
_entity.pdbx_description
1 polymer ?
#
loop_
_entity_poly.entity_id
_entity_poly.type
_entity_poly.pdbx_seq_one_letter_code
_entity_poly.pdbx_strand_id
1 'polypeptide(L)'
;MKYDVLIVGGGPAGSMAAIQLMGSGLRVAILDRAQFPRIKPCGGGISCRAYRRFAKLEHVLKSVPTNLVHKLVFESPSGDAVEFSADGPLYAMIRRLEFDNALLNHCKAGGIEVREDVTVSRLEVGVDGVRLTSSADEEFFADLVIGADGVNSTVAVQTGMRGPWRHNQIAIDGTEESPRTSLNVNPDTMYVYYGYGGGYGYGYLFPKASHVNVGVGYFLEYFKRDVSQKPYVQHLDFLDHLKTTSVLSGQSQRENFHAYVLPVGGPLERISRDRILLAGDAAGFVNGFTAEGIYYAMVSGEHAGHTALNAIRNRNTTAEFLRRHDRACETEIGHELRKSITLQKRLFANPAVIDSVVRFAKRNATARSLLARYGVGEISYEELKWRMVTETLPGYLRYQFDKVWRKATRFSGTALQMPGS
;
A
#
# COMPACT_ATOMS: atom_id res chain seq x y z
N MET A 1 -33.97 -3.14 -2.22
CA MET A 1 -33.45 -4.18 -3.12
C MET A 1 -32.40 -5.01 -2.40
N LYS A 2 -32.38 -6.34 -2.62
CA LYS A 2 -31.36 -7.20 -1.99
C LYS A 2 -30.27 -7.58 -2.99
N TYR A 3 -29.01 -7.45 -2.60
CA TYR A 3 -27.82 -7.86 -3.35
C TYR A 3 -27.27 -9.17 -2.78
N ASP A 4 -26.56 -9.93 -3.60
CA ASP A 4 -25.76 -11.05 -3.11
C ASP A 4 -24.50 -10.52 -2.41
N VAL A 5 -23.83 -9.53 -3.03
CA VAL A 5 -22.63 -8.90 -2.50
C VAL A 5 -22.70 -7.39 -2.63
N LEU A 6 -22.49 -6.67 -1.55
CA LEU A 6 -22.22 -5.23 -1.57
C LEU A 6 -20.76 -4.95 -1.24
N ILE A 7 -20.15 -4.05 -2.01
CA ILE A 7 -18.76 -3.62 -1.83
C ILE A 7 -18.79 -2.14 -1.42
N VAL A 8 -18.27 -1.82 -0.27
CA VAL A 8 -18.17 -0.45 0.22
C VAL A 8 -16.80 0.10 -0.11
N GLY A 9 -16.74 1.06 -1.04
CA GLY A 9 -15.53 1.69 -1.56
C GLY A 9 -15.14 1.20 -2.95
N GLY A 10 -15.08 2.13 -3.93
CA GLY A 10 -14.70 1.89 -5.34
C GLY A 10 -13.21 2.12 -5.64
N GLY A 11 -12.35 2.14 -4.61
CA GLY A 11 -10.89 2.19 -4.79
C GLY A 11 -10.30 0.88 -5.32
N PRO A 12 -8.96 0.76 -5.40
CA PRO A 12 -8.32 -0.44 -5.97
C PRO A 12 -8.77 -1.75 -5.33
N ALA A 13 -8.97 -1.80 -4.01
CA ALA A 13 -9.42 -3.02 -3.34
C ALA A 13 -10.86 -3.40 -3.73
N GLY A 14 -11.78 -2.44 -3.72
CA GLY A 14 -13.18 -2.71 -4.06
C GLY A 14 -13.37 -3.02 -5.54
N SER A 15 -12.69 -2.30 -6.43
CA SER A 15 -12.71 -2.59 -7.86
C SER A 15 -12.16 -3.99 -8.16
N MET A 16 -11.04 -4.39 -7.53
CA MET A 16 -10.47 -5.73 -7.70
C MET A 16 -11.40 -6.83 -7.18
N ALA A 17 -12.10 -6.58 -6.06
CA ALA A 17 -13.11 -7.52 -5.57
C ALA A 17 -14.29 -7.65 -6.55
N ALA A 18 -14.77 -6.54 -7.09
CA ALA A 18 -15.85 -6.53 -8.07
C ALA A 18 -15.48 -7.25 -9.37
N ILE A 19 -14.25 -7.06 -9.85
CA ILE A 19 -13.73 -7.72 -11.06
C ILE A 19 -13.83 -9.25 -10.94
N GLN A 20 -13.60 -9.83 -9.75
CA GLN A 20 -13.74 -11.27 -9.55
C GLN A 20 -15.21 -11.77 -9.56
N LEU A 21 -16.16 -10.86 -9.45
CA LEU A 21 -17.58 -11.15 -9.43
C LEU A 21 -18.25 -10.87 -10.78
N MET A 22 -17.53 -10.27 -11.75
CA MET A 22 -18.03 -10.02 -13.10
C MET A 22 -18.41 -11.34 -13.78
N GLY A 23 -19.55 -11.34 -14.48
CA GLY A 23 -20.04 -12.51 -15.21
C GLY A 23 -20.47 -13.70 -14.32
N SER A 24 -20.52 -13.54 -13.00
CA SER A 24 -20.88 -14.61 -12.06
C SER A 24 -22.38 -14.92 -12.01
N GLY A 25 -23.22 -14.04 -12.54
CA GLY A 25 -24.68 -14.06 -12.39
C GLY A 25 -25.17 -13.53 -11.03
N LEU A 26 -24.27 -13.11 -10.15
CA LEU A 26 -24.62 -12.53 -8.86
C LEU A 26 -25.03 -11.07 -9.01
N ARG A 27 -25.92 -10.63 -8.14
CA ARG A 27 -26.28 -9.23 -8.02
C ARG A 27 -25.27 -8.51 -7.11
N VAL A 28 -24.38 -7.75 -7.72
CA VAL A 28 -23.26 -7.06 -7.06
C VAL A 28 -23.35 -5.56 -7.27
N ALA A 29 -23.14 -4.79 -6.21
CA ALA A 29 -22.96 -3.34 -6.35
C ALA A 29 -21.75 -2.84 -5.55
N ILE A 30 -21.13 -1.78 -6.09
CA ILE A 30 -20.15 -0.97 -5.38
C ILE A 30 -20.85 0.32 -4.91
N LEU A 31 -20.69 0.65 -3.64
CA LEU A 31 -21.12 1.92 -3.05
C LEU A 31 -19.87 2.76 -2.73
N ASP A 32 -19.74 3.92 -3.34
CA ASP A 32 -18.65 4.85 -3.01
C ASP A 32 -19.19 6.23 -2.67
N ARG A 33 -18.59 6.87 -1.66
CA ARG A 33 -18.97 8.21 -1.21
C ARG A 33 -18.59 9.33 -2.16
N ALA A 34 -17.72 9.06 -3.11
CA ALA A 34 -17.24 10.03 -4.07
C ALA A 34 -17.79 9.73 -5.47
N GLN A 35 -17.83 10.76 -6.29
CA GLN A 35 -18.03 10.67 -7.72
C GLN A 35 -16.68 10.53 -8.43
N PHE A 36 -16.56 9.60 -9.37
CA PHE A 36 -15.33 9.36 -10.13
C PHE A 36 -15.36 10.08 -11.49
N PRO A 37 -14.21 10.61 -11.94
CA PRO A 37 -12.86 10.51 -11.35
C PRO A 37 -12.69 11.42 -10.13
N ARG A 38 -12.04 10.93 -9.05
CA ARG A 38 -11.86 11.65 -7.80
C ARG A 38 -10.39 11.81 -7.40
N ILE A 39 -10.08 12.89 -6.74
CA ILE A 39 -8.77 13.10 -6.12
C ILE A 39 -8.62 12.13 -4.92
N LYS A 40 -7.52 11.41 -4.88
CA LYS A 40 -7.07 10.63 -3.72
C LYS A 40 -5.58 10.91 -3.50
N PRO A 41 -5.23 11.67 -2.46
CA PRO A 41 -3.83 11.98 -2.17
C PRO A 41 -3.00 10.69 -2.02
N CYS A 42 -1.90 10.59 -2.78
CA CYS A 42 -1.04 9.42 -2.81
C CYS A 42 0.16 9.67 -3.72
N GLY A 43 1.32 9.18 -3.38
CA GLY A 43 2.49 9.17 -4.27
C GLY A 43 2.21 8.52 -5.62
N GLY A 44 1.35 7.51 -5.67
CA GLY A 44 0.95 6.84 -6.91
C GLY A 44 2.06 6.00 -7.54
N GLY A 45 3.08 5.62 -6.78
CA GLY A 45 4.08 4.65 -7.20
C GLY A 45 3.57 3.22 -7.01
N ILE A 46 3.55 2.45 -8.09
CA ILE A 46 3.19 1.04 -8.08
C ILE A 46 4.43 0.24 -8.49
N SER A 47 4.87 -0.69 -7.65
CA SER A 47 5.97 -1.57 -8.02
C SER A 47 5.62 -2.41 -9.25
N CYS A 48 6.57 -2.59 -10.18
CA CYS A 48 6.30 -3.31 -11.43
C CYS A 48 5.91 -4.78 -11.24
N ARG A 49 6.07 -5.34 -10.03
CA ARG A 49 5.49 -6.64 -9.68
C ARG A 49 3.96 -6.69 -9.82
N ALA A 50 3.26 -5.55 -9.62
CA ALA A 50 1.81 -5.48 -9.77
C ALA A 50 1.38 -5.78 -11.21
N TYR A 51 2.09 -5.28 -12.20
CA TYR A 51 1.81 -5.53 -13.61
C TYR A 51 2.00 -7.01 -13.97
N ARG A 52 3.02 -7.66 -13.42
CA ARG A 52 3.23 -9.12 -13.60
C ARG A 52 2.13 -9.94 -12.91
N ARG A 53 1.79 -9.56 -11.67
CA ARG A 53 0.76 -10.25 -10.86
C ARG A 53 -0.64 -10.15 -11.48
N PHE A 54 -0.96 -9.00 -12.07
CA PHE A 54 -2.27 -8.69 -12.66
C PHE A 54 -2.23 -8.60 -14.19
N ALA A 55 -1.48 -9.49 -14.83
CA ALA A 55 -1.34 -9.50 -16.30
C ALA A 55 -2.68 -9.57 -17.05
N LYS A 56 -3.70 -10.22 -16.46
CA LYS A 56 -5.07 -10.25 -17.04
C LYS A 56 -5.73 -8.87 -17.15
N LEU A 57 -5.29 -7.91 -16.36
CA LEU A 57 -5.76 -6.51 -16.38
C LEU A 57 -4.81 -5.59 -17.15
N GLU A 58 -3.87 -6.13 -17.91
CA GLU A 58 -2.87 -5.35 -18.64
C GLU A 58 -3.49 -4.26 -19.51
N HIS A 59 -4.61 -4.57 -20.17
CA HIS A 59 -5.34 -3.61 -21.00
C HIS A 59 -5.89 -2.41 -20.20
N VAL A 60 -6.35 -2.64 -18.95
CA VAL A 60 -6.81 -1.56 -18.06
C VAL A 60 -5.62 -0.78 -17.53
N LEU A 61 -4.57 -1.47 -17.09
CA LEU A 61 -3.37 -0.84 -16.53
C LEU A 61 -2.64 0.02 -17.58
N LYS A 62 -2.56 -0.44 -18.83
CA LYS A 62 -1.95 0.29 -19.95
C LYS A 62 -2.79 1.45 -20.47
N SER A 63 -4.09 1.51 -20.16
CA SER A 63 -4.93 2.67 -20.51
C SER A 63 -4.68 3.90 -19.65
N VAL A 64 -4.01 3.73 -18.51
CA VAL A 64 -3.70 4.81 -17.57
C VAL A 64 -2.40 5.51 -17.97
N PRO A 65 -2.37 6.86 -18.10
CA PRO A 65 -1.14 7.60 -18.30
C PRO A 65 -0.11 7.29 -17.23
N THR A 66 0.97 6.64 -17.63
CA THR A 66 1.97 6.08 -16.71
C THR A 66 3.37 6.57 -17.10
N ASN A 67 4.16 6.96 -16.10
CA ASN A 67 5.60 7.16 -16.27
C ASN A 67 6.35 6.00 -15.63
N LEU A 68 7.20 5.32 -16.38
CA LEU A 68 8.03 4.23 -15.88
C LEU A 68 9.37 4.80 -15.42
N VAL A 69 9.74 4.54 -14.17
CA VAL A 69 11.02 4.98 -13.60
C VAL A 69 11.98 3.80 -13.46
N HIS A 70 13.22 4.00 -13.85
CA HIS A 70 14.28 2.98 -13.84
C HIS A 70 15.31 3.21 -12.74
N LYS A 71 15.25 4.39 -12.08
CA LYS A 71 16.17 4.79 -11.04
C LYS A 71 15.43 5.17 -9.77
N LEU A 72 16.00 4.74 -8.64
CA LEU A 72 15.58 5.13 -7.30
C LEU A 72 16.78 5.73 -6.58
N VAL A 73 16.68 6.98 -6.18
CA VAL A 73 17.63 7.60 -5.26
C VAL A 73 17.06 7.51 -3.85
N PHE A 74 17.85 6.97 -2.97
CA PHE A 74 17.53 6.81 -1.55
C PHE A 74 18.51 7.65 -0.74
N GLU A 75 18.00 8.64 -0.01
CA GLU A 75 18.78 9.49 0.86
C GLU A 75 18.51 9.18 2.33
N SER A 76 19.58 9.16 3.13
CA SER A 76 19.56 8.92 4.56
C SER A 76 19.55 10.21 5.37
N PRO A 77 19.27 10.18 6.69
CA PRO A 77 19.23 11.35 7.55
C PRO A 77 20.52 12.20 7.54
N SER A 78 21.68 11.58 7.30
CA SER A 78 22.97 12.31 7.20
C SER A 78 23.19 12.99 5.83
N GLY A 79 22.26 12.87 4.87
CA GLY A 79 22.43 13.36 3.49
C GLY A 79 23.24 12.44 2.60
N ASP A 80 23.67 11.27 3.08
CA ASP A 80 24.27 10.27 2.21
C ASP A 80 23.19 9.70 1.29
N ALA A 81 23.47 9.68 -0.02
CA ALA A 81 22.54 9.15 -1.02
C ALA A 81 23.14 7.97 -1.81
N VAL A 82 22.28 7.05 -2.21
CA VAL A 82 22.65 5.93 -3.09
C VAL A 82 21.60 5.79 -4.20
N GLU A 83 22.08 5.64 -5.44
CA GLU A 83 21.22 5.36 -6.60
C GLU A 83 21.12 3.85 -6.82
N PHE A 84 19.90 3.40 -6.97
CA PHE A 84 19.54 2.05 -7.42
C PHE A 84 19.01 2.11 -8.83
N SER A 85 19.45 1.20 -9.69
CA SER A 85 18.96 1.04 -11.06
C SER A 85 18.79 -0.44 -11.38
N ALA A 86 17.94 -0.75 -12.35
CA ALA A 86 17.72 -2.08 -12.89
C ALA A 86 17.64 -2.03 -14.43
N ASP A 87 17.77 -3.19 -15.07
CA ASP A 87 17.64 -3.31 -16.52
C ASP A 87 16.21 -3.06 -17.03
N GLY A 88 15.23 -3.07 -16.12
CA GLY A 88 13.83 -2.78 -16.39
C GLY A 88 13.26 -1.74 -15.44
N PRO A 89 12.01 -1.32 -15.66
CA PRO A 89 11.38 -0.33 -14.80
C PRO A 89 11.17 -0.87 -13.38
N LEU A 90 11.52 -0.04 -12.39
CA LEU A 90 11.34 -0.32 -10.96
C LEU A 90 9.89 -0.06 -10.53
N TYR A 91 9.37 1.11 -10.92
CA TYR A 91 8.03 1.56 -10.57
C TYR A 91 7.30 2.17 -11.76
N ALA A 92 5.98 2.03 -11.73
CA ALA A 92 5.04 2.74 -12.58
C ALA A 92 4.42 3.89 -11.77
N MET A 93 4.61 5.12 -12.21
CA MET A 93 4.09 6.32 -11.56
C MET A 93 2.79 6.74 -12.23
N ILE A 94 1.68 6.60 -11.49
CA ILE A 94 0.32 6.88 -11.96
C ILE A 94 -0.34 8.00 -11.14
N ARG A 95 -1.39 8.59 -11.68
CA ARG A 95 -2.31 9.42 -10.92
C ARG A 95 -3.49 8.59 -10.46
N ARG A 96 -3.81 8.66 -9.18
CA ARG A 96 -4.92 7.91 -8.58
C ARG A 96 -6.28 8.28 -9.17
N LEU A 97 -6.43 9.55 -9.60
CA LEU A 97 -7.62 10.03 -10.29
C LEU A 97 -7.91 9.21 -11.55
N GLU A 98 -6.88 8.92 -12.34
CA GLU A 98 -6.99 8.17 -13.60
C GLU A 98 -7.04 6.66 -13.35
N PHE A 99 -6.17 6.17 -12.46
CA PHE A 99 -6.04 4.75 -12.17
C PHE A 99 -7.29 4.15 -11.52
N ASP A 100 -7.79 4.80 -10.45
CA ASP A 100 -8.98 4.31 -9.76
C ASP A 100 -10.21 4.36 -10.68
N ASN A 101 -10.34 5.43 -11.50
CA ASN A 101 -11.41 5.56 -12.47
C ASN A 101 -11.35 4.50 -13.58
N ALA A 102 -10.17 4.14 -14.07
CA ALA A 102 -10.00 3.09 -15.07
C ALA A 102 -10.47 1.72 -14.53
N LEU A 103 -10.08 1.37 -13.30
CA LEU A 103 -10.53 0.14 -12.66
C LEU A 103 -12.06 0.13 -12.45
N LEU A 104 -12.62 1.23 -11.97
CA LEU A 104 -14.05 1.33 -11.71
C LEU A 104 -14.87 1.27 -13.01
N ASN A 105 -14.40 1.94 -14.09
CA ASN A 105 -15.04 1.87 -15.40
C ASN A 105 -14.97 0.45 -16.00
N HIS A 106 -13.89 -0.29 -15.75
CA HIS A 106 -13.82 -1.69 -16.14
C HIS A 106 -14.87 -2.54 -15.40
N CYS A 107 -15.12 -2.27 -14.11
CA CYS A 107 -16.21 -2.91 -13.37
C CYS A 107 -17.58 -2.56 -13.96
N LYS A 108 -17.86 -1.28 -14.27
CA LYS A 108 -19.09 -0.82 -14.91
C LYS A 108 -19.32 -1.52 -16.26
N ALA A 109 -18.28 -1.57 -17.10
CA ALA A 109 -18.32 -2.26 -18.39
C ALA A 109 -18.56 -3.78 -18.26
N GLY A 110 -18.12 -4.38 -17.17
CA GLY A 110 -18.36 -5.79 -16.82
C GLY A 110 -19.71 -6.07 -16.17
N GLY A 111 -20.62 -5.07 -16.13
CA GLY A 111 -21.98 -5.22 -15.61
C GLY A 111 -22.13 -5.08 -14.08
N ILE A 112 -21.11 -4.60 -13.38
CA ILE A 112 -21.23 -4.29 -11.96
C ILE A 112 -21.98 -2.96 -11.77
N GLU A 113 -23.00 -2.96 -10.92
CA GLU A 113 -23.69 -1.74 -10.52
C GLU A 113 -22.75 -0.87 -9.68
N VAL A 114 -22.62 0.41 -10.01
CA VAL A 114 -21.80 1.36 -9.23
C VAL A 114 -22.66 2.53 -8.82
N ARG A 115 -22.79 2.72 -7.52
CA ARG A 115 -23.53 3.81 -6.88
C ARG A 115 -22.52 4.78 -6.29
N GLU A 116 -22.30 5.88 -6.97
CA GLU A 116 -21.47 7.01 -6.54
C GLU A 116 -22.27 7.96 -5.65
N ASP A 117 -21.60 8.83 -4.90
CA ASP A 117 -22.18 9.75 -3.91
C ASP A 117 -22.98 9.06 -2.78
N VAL A 118 -22.67 7.79 -2.49
CA VAL A 118 -23.30 6.99 -1.43
C VAL A 118 -22.33 6.83 -0.27
N THR A 119 -22.47 7.62 0.77
CA THR A 119 -21.71 7.48 2.02
C THR A 119 -22.41 6.51 2.96
N VAL A 120 -21.87 5.32 3.14
CA VAL A 120 -22.38 4.36 4.14
C VAL A 120 -22.07 4.89 5.54
N SER A 121 -23.11 5.18 6.31
CA SER A 121 -23.03 5.73 7.67
C SER A 121 -23.30 4.68 8.74
N ARG A 122 -24.13 3.66 8.44
CA ARG A 122 -24.52 2.62 9.40
C ARG A 122 -24.52 1.25 8.73
N LEU A 123 -24.14 0.23 9.52
CA LEU A 123 -24.13 -1.16 9.11
C LEU A 123 -24.62 -2.05 10.26
N GLU A 124 -25.56 -2.96 9.95
CA GLU A 124 -26.11 -3.93 10.89
C GLU A 124 -26.02 -5.34 10.29
N VAL A 125 -25.37 -6.25 11.01
CA VAL A 125 -25.28 -7.66 10.61
C VAL A 125 -26.39 -8.43 11.31
N GLY A 126 -27.35 -8.94 10.52
CA GLY A 126 -28.45 -9.75 10.99
C GLY A 126 -28.34 -11.23 10.58
N VAL A 127 -29.32 -12.03 10.99
CA VAL A 127 -29.40 -13.46 10.64
C VAL A 127 -29.62 -13.65 9.15
N ASP A 128 -30.44 -12.80 8.51
CA ASP A 128 -30.84 -12.95 7.10
C ASP A 128 -29.97 -12.16 6.11
N GLY A 129 -29.00 -11.40 6.62
CA GLY A 129 -28.12 -10.57 5.77
C GLY A 129 -27.53 -9.38 6.53
N VAL A 130 -26.98 -8.46 5.75
CA VAL A 130 -26.41 -7.20 6.24
C VAL A 130 -27.25 -6.05 5.70
N ARG A 131 -27.65 -5.15 6.58
CA ARG A 131 -28.27 -3.87 6.24
C ARG A 131 -27.22 -2.79 6.27
N LEU A 132 -27.15 -1.96 5.23
CA LEU A 132 -26.37 -0.74 5.19
C LEU A 132 -27.31 0.44 5.01
N THR A 133 -27.04 1.53 5.74
CA THR A 133 -27.79 2.79 5.60
C THR A 133 -26.79 3.87 5.18
N SER A 134 -27.14 4.64 4.16
CA SER A 134 -26.36 5.79 3.75
C SER A 134 -26.60 7.01 4.66
N SER A 135 -25.76 8.03 4.54
CA SER A 135 -25.98 9.32 5.21
C SER A 135 -27.24 10.07 4.74
N ALA A 136 -27.83 9.65 3.62
CA ALA A 136 -29.09 10.15 3.08
C ALA A 136 -30.29 9.22 3.41
N ASP A 137 -30.13 8.32 4.40
CA ASP A 137 -31.14 7.36 4.86
C ASP A 137 -31.58 6.34 3.79
N GLU A 138 -30.82 6.16 2.71
CA GLU A 138 -31.07 5.11 1.74
C GLU A 138 -30.62 3.74 2.30
N GLU A 139 -31.48 2.72 2.20
CA GLU A 139 -31.18 1.39 2.70
C GLU A 139 -30.77 0.40 1.59
N PHE A 140 -29.73 -0.38 1.87
CA PHE A 140 -29.22 -1.46 1.06
C PHE A 140 -29.13 -2.75 1.87
N PHE A 141 -29.42 -3.89 1.22
CA PHE A 141 -29.38 -5.20 1.86
C PHE A 141 -28.51 -6.15 1.06
N ALA A 142 -27.67 -6.95 1.72
CA ALA A 142 -26.84 -7.95 1.08
C ALA A 142 -26.70 -9.23 1.92
N ASP A 143 -26.38 -10.32 1.24
CA ASP A 143 -25.99 -11.56 1.92
C ASP A 143 -24.57 -11.48 2.48
N LEU A 144 -23.68 -10.72 1.78
CA LEU A 144 -22.29 -10.51 2.16
C LEU A 144 -21.84 -9.07 1.83
N VAL A 145 -21.01 -8.49 2.68
CA VAL A 145 -20.42 -7.16 2.48
C VAL A 145 -18.89 -7.26 2.44
N ILE A 146 -18.27 -6.57 1.48
CA ILE A 146 -16.83 -6.35 1.42
C ILE A 146 -16.54 -4.89 1.78
N GLY A 147 -15.87 -4.66 2.91
CA GLY A 147 -15.38 -3.35 3.34
C GLY A 147 -14.04 -3.05 2.67
N ALA A 148 -14.07 -2.15 1.69
CA ALA A 148 -12.92 -1.63 0.95
C ALA A 148 -12.85 -0.09 1.03
N ASP A 149 -13.39 0.47 2.12
CA ASP A 149 -13.69 1.87 2.36
C ASP A 149 -12.50 2.65 2.99
N GLY A 150 -11.31 2.06 2.92
CA GLY A 150 -10.05 2.73 3.20
C GLY A 150 -9.73 2.85 4.70
N VAL A 151 -8.75 3.71 5.03
CA VAL A 151 -8.20 3.84 6.39
C VAL A 151 -9.25 4.19 7.44
N ASN A 152 -10.26 4.97 7.07
CA ASN A 152 -11.37 5.39 7.95
C ASN A 152 -12.60 4.47 7.82
N SER A 153 -12.39 3.19 7.55
CA SER A 153 -13.44 2.22 7.27
C SER A 153 -14.59 2.23 8.30
N THR A 154 -15.78 2.57 7.82
CA THR A 154 -17.02 2.42 8.55
C THR A 154 -17.35 0.95 8.79
N VAL A 155 -17.14 0.10 7.76
CA VAL A 155 -17.38 -1.34 7.85
C VAL A 155 -16.55 -1.96 8.96
N ALA A 156 -15.22 -1.71 8.99
CA ALA A 156 -14.34 -2.29 9.99
C ALA A 156 -14.69 -1.86 11.43
N VAL A 157 -15.05 -0.59 11.61
CA VAL A 157 -15.36 -0.03 12.95
C VAL A 157 -16.71 -0.51 13.44
N GLN A 158 -17.77 -0.43 12.63
CA GLN A 158 -19.12 -0.78 13.09
C GLN A 158 -19.34 -2.29 13.25
N THR A 159 -18.57 -3.09 12.55
CA THR A 159 -18.58 -4.55 12.79
C THR A 159 -17.72 -4.98 13.97
N GLY A 160 -17.00 -4.06 14.62
CA GLY A 160 -16.10 -4.37 15.73
C GLY A 160 -14.85 -5.15 15.34
N MET A 161 -14.55 -5.26 14.03
CA MET A 161 -13.33 -5.92 13.56
C MET A 161 -12.09 -5.07 13.82
N ARG A 162 -12.27 -3.75 13.98
CA ARG A 162 -11.24 -2.80 14.38
C ARG A 162 -11.86 -1.67 15.21
N GLY A 163 -11.15 -1.25 16.25
CA GLY A 163 -11.39 0.04 16.90
C GLY A 163 -10.74 1.20 16.15
N PRO A 164 -10.72 2.41 16.72
CA PRO A 164 -9.95 3.53 16.20
C PRO A 164 -8.46 3.16 16.08
N TRP A 165 -7.81 3.64 15.02
CA TRP A 165 -6.37 3.47 14.88
C TRP A 165 -5.62 4.18 16.01
N ARG A 166 -4.63 3.53 16.60
CA ARG A 166 -3.70 4.18 17.52
C ARG A 166 -2.76 5.09 16.73
N HIS A 167 -2.29 6.18 17.35
CA HIS A 167 -1.44 7.16 16.66
C HIS A 167 -0.12 6.58 16.13
N ASN A 168 0.38 5.50 16.75
CA ASN A 168 1.57 4.77 16.29
C ASN A 168 1.28 3.72 15.20
N GLN A 169 0.03 3.59 14.77
CA GLN A 169 -0.38 2.68 13.70
C GLN A 169 -0.72 3.42 12.39
N ILE A 170 -0.78 4.74 12.44
CA ILE A 170 -1.07 5.57 11.26
C ILE A 170 0.02 6.61 11.06
N ALA A 171 0.21 6.98 9.79
CA ALA A 171 1.03 8.12 9.39
C ALA A 171 0.13 9.21 8.81
N ILE A 172 0.54 10.46 8.98
CA ILE A 172 0.01 11.61 8.25
C ILE A 172 0.96 11.90 7.10
N ASP A 173 0.43 12.06 5.90
CA ASP A 173 1.18 12.40 4.69
C ASP A 173 0.64 13.70 4.12
N GLY A 174 1.51 14.70 3.96
CA GLY A 174 1.23 15.94 3.28
C GLY A 174 1.83 15.90 1.89
N THR A 175 1.00 15.93 0.85
CA THR A 175 1.45 15.72 -0.53
C THR A 175 0.86 16.76 -1.48
N GLU A 176 1.67 17.20 -2.43
CA GLU A 176 1.29 18.04 -3.57
C GLU A 176 1.42 17.24 -4.86
N GLU A 177 0.40 17.31 -5.72
CA GLU A 177 0.45 16.76 -7.08
C GLU A 177 0.22 17.87 -8.09
N SER A 178 1.30 18.47 -8.58
CA SER A 178 1.27 19.63 -9.49
C SER A 178 1.72 19.27 -10.91
N PRO A 179 1.20 19.99 -11.96
CA PRO A 179 1.64 19.79 -13.33
C PRO A 179 3.15 19.98 -13.50
N ARG A 180 3.76 19.23 -14.42
CA ARG A 180 5.20 19.37 -14.73
C ARG A 180 5.60 20.75 -15.27
N THR A 181 4.65 21.55 -15.68
CA THR A 181 4.87 22.97 -16.02
C THR A 181 5.12 23.85 -14.79
N SER A 182 4.66 23.43 -13.63
CA SER A 182 4.84 24.14 -12.35
C SER A 182 5.99 23.58 -11.53
N LEU A 183 6.07 22.26 -11.41
CA LEU A 183 7.16 21.54 -10.76
C LEU A 183 7.85 20.60 -11.76
N ASN A 184 9.17 20.60 -11.80
CA ASN A 184 9.93 19.78 -12.72
C ASN A 184 11.02 18.98 -12.02
N VAL A 185 11.19 17.72 -12.45
CA VAL A 185 12.13 16.74 -11.92
C VAL A 185 12.59 15.81 -13.05
N ASN A 186 13.71 15.11 -12.87
CA ASN A 186 14.12 14.05 -13.79
C ASN A 186 13.00 12.99 -13.92
N PRO A 187 12.45 12.74 -15.12
CA PRO A 187 11.34 11.80 -15.30
C PRO A 187 11.72 10.33 -15.06
N ASP A 188 12.98 9.97 -15.16
CA ASP A 188 13.45 8.59 -15.03
C ASP A 188 13.80 8.18 -13.60
N THR A 189 13.74 9.13 -12.65
CA THR A 189 14.22 8.92 -11.29
C THR A 189 13.16 9.25 -10.25
N MET A 190 12.86 8.30 -9.36
CA MET A 190 12.12 8.57 -8.13
C MET A 190 13.09 8.80 -6.98
N TYR A 191 12.70 9.64 -6.03
CA TYR A 191 13.52 9.97 -4.86
C TYR A 191 12.77 9.64 -3.58
N VAL A 192 13.48 9.07 -2.62
CA VAL A 192 12.96 8.70 -1.31
C VAL A 192 13.95 9.11 -0.23
N TYR A 193 13.45 9.81 0.78
CA TYR A 193 14.19 10.38 1.89
C TYR A 193 13.71 9.73 3.19
N TYR A 194 14.49 8.81 3.74
CA TYR A 194 14.16 8.19 5.01
C TYR A 194 14.79 8.94 6.18
N GLY A 195 14.00 9.10 7.23
CA GLY A 195 14.45 9.82 8.42
C GLY A 195 14.50 11.33 8.23
N TYR A 196 13.84 11.87 7.21
CA TYR A 196 13.71 13.32 7.02
C TYR A 196 13.08 13.98 8.26
N GLY A 197 13.54 15.19 8.59
CA GLY A 197 12.95 15.96 9.67
C GLY A 197 13.08 15.33 11.06
N GLY A 198 14.26 14.82 11.42
CA GLY A 198 14.54 14.33 12.77
C GLY A 198 14.43 12.82 12.98
N GLY A 199 14.43 12.04 11.89
CA GLY A 199 14.54 10.58 11.96
C GLY A 199 13.23 9.81 11.79
N TYR A 200 12.07 10.45 11.87
CA TYR A 200 10.77 9.79 11.78
C TYR A 200 9.95 10.18 10.54
N GLY A 201 10.51 11.03 9.68
CA GLY A 201 9.89 11.45 8.45
C GLY A 201 10.25 10.55 7.27
N TYR A 202 9.35 10.54 6.30
CA TYR A 202 9.49 9.89 5.01
C TYR A 202 9.15 10.91 3.94
N GLY A 203 10.16 11.38 3.21
CA GLY A 203 9.99 12.29 2.09
C GLY A 203 10.05 11.52 0.77
N TYR A 204 9.31 11.98 -0.23
CA TYR A 204 9.37 11.38 -1.56
C TYR A 204 9.07 12.38 -2.67
N LEU A 205 9.62 12.08 -3.85
CA LEU A 205 9.41 12.84 -5.07
C LEU A 205 9.23 11.86 -6.23
N PHE A 206 8.02 11.84 -6.81
CA PHE A 206 7.61 10.87 -7.83
C PHE A 206 7.19 11.58 -9.12
N PRO A 207 7.95 11.39 -10.22
CA PRO A 207 7.62 11.94 -11.52
C PRO A 207 6.53 11.11 -12.19
N LYS A 208 5.35 11.70 -12.41
CA LYS A 208 4.26 11.09 -13.19
C LYS A 208 4.33 11.53 -14.66
N ALA A 209 3.50 10.96 -15.53
CA ALA A 209 3.50 11.31 -16.95
C ALA A 209 3.36 12.83 -17.18
N SER A 210 2.36 13.46 -16.58
CA SER A 210 2.05 14.89 -16.75
C SER A 210 2.24 15.73 -15.48
N HIS A 211 2.49 15.11 -14.33
CA HIS A 211 2.55 15.75 -13.01
C HIS A 211 3.80 15.33 -12.24
N VAL A 212 4.10 16.07 -11.21
CA VAL A 212 5.07 15.71 -10.18
C VAL A 212 4.31 15.60 -8.85
N ASN A 213 4.55 14.51 -8.13
CA ASN A 213 4.01 14.34 -6.78
C ASN A 213 5.15 14.43 -5.78
N VAL A 214 5.03 15.36 -4.84
CA VAL A 214 5.99 15.58 -3.75
C VAL A 214 5.24 15.43 -2.44
N GLY A 215 5.74 14.56 -1.57
CA GLY A 215 5.12 14.36 -0.27
C GLY A 215 6.11 14.19 0.86
N VAL A 216 5.67 14.52 2.07
CA VAL A 216 6.37 14.24 3.31
C VAL A 216 5.39 13.73 4.35
N GLY A 217 5.69 12.57 4.90
CA GLY A 217 4.85 11.90 5.88
C GLY A 217 5.59 11.63 7.19
N TYR A 218 4.83 11.55 8.27
CA TYR A 218 5.32 11.23 9.61
C TYR A 218 4.37 10.28 10.31
N PHE A 219 4.87 9.43 11.19
CA PHE A 219 3.99 8.77 12.15
C PHE A 219 3.17 9.79 12.92
N LEU A 220 1.87 9.58 13.03
CA LEU A 220 0.97 10.55 13.67
C LEU A 220 1.34 10.79 15.15
N GLU A 221 1.83 9.75 15.84
CA GLU A 221 2.32 9.88 17.21
C GLU A 221 3.49 10.87 17.32
N TYR A 222 4.50 10.70 16.45
CA TYR A 222 5.64 11.60 16.37
C TYR A 222 5.21 13.00 15.94
N PHE A 223 4.39 13.09 14.90
CA PHE A 223 3.90 14.37 14.38
C PHE A 223 3.22 15.20 15.48
N LYS A 224 2.35 14.55 16.28
CA LYS A 224 1.64 15.24 17.38
C LYS A 224 2.52 15.61 18.55
N ARG A 225 3.58 14.85 18.82
CA ARG A 225 4.46 15.06 19.97
C ARG A 225 5.57 16.07 19.67
N ASP A 226 6.22 15.95 18.52
CA ASP A 226 7.50 16.59 18.24
C ASP A 226 7.44 17.60 17.08
N VAL A 227 6.43 17.52 16.22
CA VAL A 227 6.25 18.45 15.09
C VAL A 227 5.26 19.54 15.46
N SER A 228 5.74 20.74 15.73
CA SER A 228 4.89 21.89 16.08
C SER A 228 4.25 22.57 14.88
N GLN A 229 4.76 22.33 13.68
CA GLN A 229 4.34 22.98 12.45
C GLN A 229 3.20 22.19 11.76
N LYS A 230 2.36 22.93 10.99
CA LYS A 230 1.31 22.30 10.18
C LYS A 230 1.90 21.48 9.03
N PRO A 231 1.19 20.44 8.53
CA PRO A 231 1.69 19.60 7.43
C PRO A 231 2.13 20.37 6.19
N TYR A 232 1.48 21.46 5.87
CA TYR A 232 1.86 22.30 4.72
C TYR A 232 3.20 23.01 4.92
N VAL A 233 3.53 23.44 6.14
CA VAL A 233 4.82 24.08 6.43
C VAL A 233 5.94 23.05 6.29
N GLN A 234 5.74 21.83 6.82
CA GLN A 234 6.68 20.73 6.62
C GLN A 234 6.90 20.39 5.15
N HIS A 235 5.83 20.48 4.35
CA HIS A 235 5.91 20.29 2.91
C HIS A 235 6.75 21.39 2.23
N LEU A 236 6.57 22.66 2.60
CA LEU A 236 7.38 23.76 2.08
C LEU A 236 8.87 23.61 2.46
N ASP A 237 9.17 23.23 3.69
CA ASP A 237 10.55 22.95 4.14
C ASP A 237 11.19 21.83 3.31
N PHE A 238 10.42 20.79 2.99
CA PHE A 238 10.88 19.70 2.13
C PHE A 238 11.09 20.14 0.67
N LEU A 239 10.21 20.95 0.13
CA LEU A 239 10.39 21.55 -1.21
C LEU A 239 11.65 22.40 -1.30
N ASP A 240 11.94 23.19 -0.27
CA ASP A 240 13.16 24.03 -0.21
C ASP A 240 14.42 23.16 -0.14
N HIS A 241 14.40 22.06 0.61
CA HIS A 241 15.48 21.07 0.60
C HIS A 241 15.71 20.50 -0.80
N LEU A 242 14.66 20.06 -1.49
CA LEU A 242 14.74 19.50 -2.85
C LEU A 242 15.26 20.51 -3.88
N LYS A 243 14.92 21.79 -3.75
CA LYS A 243 15.40 22.87 -4.61
C LYS A 243 16.87 23.19 -4.35
N THR A 244 17.25 23.26 -3.07
CA THR A 244 18.65 23.53 -2.65
C THR A 244 19.59 22.44 -3.15
N THR A 245 19.13 21.19 -3.19
CA THR A 245 19.89 20.04 -3.74
C THR A 245 19.75 19.90 -5.26
N SER A 246 19.08 20.84 -5.93
CA SER A 246 18.84 20.84 -7.39
C SER A 246 18.12 19.61 -7.92
N VAL A 247 17.39 18.89 -7.07
CA VAL A 247 16.58 17.73 -7.44
C VAL A 247 15.24 18.17 -8.04
N LEU A 248 14.67 19.26 -7.54
CA LEU A 248 13.40 19.83 -7.96
C LEU A 248 13.58 21.27 -8.43
N SER A 249 12.84 21.68 -9.45
CA SER A 249 12.71 23.06 -9.87
C SER A 249 11.25 23.48 -9.99
N GLY A 250 11.01 24.80 -10.02
CA GLY A 250 9.66 25.35 -10.18
C GLY A 250 9.03 25.85 -8.89
N GLN A 251 7.70 26.05 -8.92
CA GLN A 251 6.94 26.64 -7.83
C GLN A 251 5.82 25.74 -7.36
N SER A 252 5.66 25.61 -6.05
CA SER A 252 4.57 24.92 -5.39
C SER A 252 3.22 25.61 -5.64
N GLN A 253 2.18 24.81 -5.77
CA GLN A 253 0.80 25.25 -5.90
C GLN A 253 -0.01 24.79 -4.70
N ARG A 254 -0.35 25.72 -3.80
CA ARG A 254 -1.03 25.45 -2.53
C ARG A 254 -2.34 24.70 -2.71
N GLU A 255 -3.07 24.99 -3.77
CA GLU A 255 -4.35 24.36 -4.13
C GLU A 255 -4.21 22.87 -4.44
N ASN A 256 -3.03 22.41 -4.84
CA ASN A 256 -2.74 21.00 -5.15
C ASN A 256 -2.22 20.21 -3.92
N PHE A 257 -2.04 20.89 -2.79
CA PHE A 257 -1.61 20.25 -1.55
C PHE A 257 -2.78 19.66 -0.77
N HIS A 258 -2.63 18.40 -0.38
CA HIS A 258 -3.58 17.68 0.46
C HIS A 258 -2.86 16.92 1.56
N ALA A 259 -3.47 16.85 2.74
CA ALA A 259 -3.00 15.97 3.82
C ALA A 259 -3.94 14.77 3.95
N TYR A 260 -3.37 13.60 4.17
CA TYR A 260 -4.10 12.34 4.28
C TYR A 260 -3.45 11.43 5.31
N VAL A 261 -4.20 10.47 5.84
CA VAL A 261 -3.67 9.45 6.75
C VAL A 261 -3.66 8.08 6.07
N LEU A 262 -2.69 7.25 6.44
CA LEU A 262 -2.54 5.88 5.94
C LEU A 262 -2.20 4.92 7.10
N PRO A 263 -2.70 3.65 7.06
CA PRO A 263 -2.48 2.69 8.13
C PRO A 263 -1.13 1.97 7.90
N VAL A 264 -0.12 2.36 8.67
CA VAL A 264 1.24 1.80 8.61
C VAL A 264 1.56 0.85 9.76
N GLY A 265 0.55 0.51 10.55
CA GLY A 265 0.67 -0.36 11.72
C GLY A 265 0.59 -1.85 11.42
N GLY A 266 0.34 -2.22 10.17
CA GLY A 266 0.24 -3.59 9.69
C GLY A 266 -1.19 -4.12 9.59
N PRO A 267 -1.34 -5.31 8.99
CA PRO A 267 -2.65 -5.92 8.80
C PRO A 267 -3.33 -6.28 10.13
N LEU A 268 -4.65 -6.21 10.12
CA LEU A 268 -5.46 -6.72 11.21
C LEU A 268 -5.26 -8.24 11.36
N GLU A 269 -5.41 -8.74 12.57
CA GLU A 269 -5.31 -10.18 12.84
C GLU A 269 -6.45 -10.98 12.21
N ARG A 270 -7.63 -10.36 12.11
CA ARG A 270 -8.81 -10.91 11.45
C ARG A 270 -9.38 -9.89 10.49
N ILE A 271 -9.60 -10.34 9.26
CA ILE A 271 -10.15 -9.52 8.18
C ILE A 271 -11.46 -10.12 7.63
N SER A 272 -11.96 -11.14 8.31
CA SER A 272 -13.27 -11.75 8.03
C SER A 272 -14.08 -12.03 9.30
N ARG A 273 -15.40 -11.98 9.19
CA ARG A 273 -16.39 -12.42 10.18
C ARG A 273 -17.67 -12.84 9.44
N ASP A 274 -18.70 -13.26 10.20
CA ASP A 274 -19.98 -13.60 9.57
C ASP A 274 -20.44 -12.49 8.62
N ARG A 275 -20.64 -12.83 7.34
CA ARG A 275 -21.11 -11.93 6.27
C ARG A 275 -20.21 -10.75 5.92
N ILE A 276 -19.03 -10.62 6.48
CA ILE A 276 -18.13 -9.46 6.28
C ILE A 276 -16.73 -9.91 5.90
N LEU A 277 -16.17 -9.25 4.87
CA LEU A 277 -14.76 -9.29 4.47
C LEU A 277 -14.19 -7.87 4.48
N LEU A 278 -12.93 -7.70 4.86
CA LEU A 278 -12.21 -6.43 4.75
C LEU A 278 -11.06 -6.56 3.74
N ALA A 279 -10.81 -5.50 2.96
CA ALA A 279 -9.72 -5.46 1.99
C ALA A 279 -9.05 -4.07 1.95
N GLY A 280 -7.82 -4.00 1.47
CA GLY A 280 -7.04 -2.76 1.35
C GLY A 280 -6.76 -2.10 2.70
N ASP A 281 -6.75 -0.76 2.72
CA ASP A 281 -6.45 0.02 3.92
C ASP A 281 -7.46 -0.23 5.06
N ALA A 282 -8.69 -0.65 4.74
CA ALA A 282 -9.69 -1.02 5.75
C ALA A 282 -9.22 -2.19 6.62
N ALA A 283 -8.43 -3.09 6.05
CA ALA A 283 -7.79 -4.22 6.70
C ALA A 283 -6.33 -3.93 7.16
N GLY A 284 -5.83 -2.71 6.92
CA GLY A 284 -4.44 -2.32 7.26
C GLY A 284 -3.39 -2.86 6.30
N PHE A 285 -3.74 -3.15 5.06
CA PHE A 285 -2.83 -3.69 4.05
C PHE A 285 -1.99 -2.59 3.37
N VAL A 286 -1.11 -1.98 4.15
CA VAL A 286 -0.08 -1.04 3.71
C VAL A 286 1.27 -1.51 4.22
N ASN A 287 2.27 -1.50 3.36
CA ASN A 287 3.64 -1.80 3.76
C ASN A 287 4.16 -0.70 4.69
N GLY A 288 4.47 -1.07 5.91
CA GLY A 288 4.87 -0.10 6.93
C GLY A 288 6.20 0.59 6.66
N PHE A 289 7.04 0.01 5.82
CA PHE A 289 8.35 0.57 5.48
C PHE A 289 8.32 1.44 4.21
N THR A 290 7.71 0.94 3.12
CA THR A 290 7.67 1.65 1.83
C THR A 290 6.45 2.55 1.66
N ALA A 291 5.45 2.45 2.55
CA ALA A 291 4.12 3.05 2.42
C ALA A 291 3.35 2.62 1.16
N GLU A 292 3.79 1.56 0.45
CA GLU A 292 3.05 0.99 -0.68
C GLU A 292 1.75 0.37 -0.18
N GLY A 293 0.61 0.80 -0.72
CA GLY A 293 -0.72 0.28 -0.40
C GLY A 293 -1.46 -0.28 -1.61
N ILE A 294 -1.22 0.27 -2.82
CA ILE A 294 -2.02 -0.05 -4.02
C ILE A 294 -1.91 -1.53 -4.39
N TYR A 295 -0.71 -2.08 -4.45
CA TYR A 295 -0.49 -3.51 -4.74
C TYR A 295 -1.23 -4.41 -3.76
N TYR A 296 -1.09 -4.15 -2.47
CA TYR A 296 -1.73 -4.96 -1.41
C TYR A 296 -3.25 -4.79 -1.40
N ALA A 297 -3.75 -3.60 -1.74
CA ALA A 297 -5.17 -3.36 -1.92
C ALA A 297 -5.74 -4.19 -3.07
N MET A 298 -5.03 -4.25 -4.20
CA MET A 298 -5.41 -5.07 -5.35
C MET A 298 -5.43 -6.56 -5.02
N VAL A 299 -4.38 -7.07 -4.36
CA VAL A 299 -4.29 -8.50 -3.97
C VAL A 299 -5.39 -8.87 -2.98
N SER A 300 -5.57 -8.10 -1.92
CA SER A 300 -6.60 -8.40 -0.92
C SER A 300 -8.02 -8.26 -1.46
N GLY A 301 -8.24 -7.31 -2.39
CA GLY A 301 -9.49 -7.16 -3.11
C GLY A 301 -9.82 -8.39 -3.96
N GLU A 302 -8.84 -8.89 -4.73
CA GLU A 302 -8.99 -10.12 -5.51
C GLU A 302 -9.38 -11.32 -4.62
N HIS A 303 -8.67 -11.52 -3.50
CA HIS A 303 -9.00 -12.60 -2.56
C HIS A 303 -10.37 -12.42 -1.91
N ALA A 304 -10.79 -11.19 -1.60
CA ALA A 304 -12.12 -10.91 -1.07
C ALA A 304 -13.21 -11.27 -2.09
N GLY A 305 -13.04 -10.89 -3.36
CA GLY A 305 -13.96 -11.20 -4.43
C GLY A 305 -14.09 -12.71 -4.68
N HIS A 306 -12.97 -13.43 -4.77
CA HIS A 306 -12.98 -14.89 -4.90
C HIS A 306 -13.65 -15.58 -3.70
N THR A 307 -13.38 -15.12 -2.49
CA THR A 307 -13.99 -15.68 -1.27
C THR A 307 -15.50 -15.41 -1.26
N ALA A 308 -15.93 -14.20 -1.62
CA ALA A 308 -17.33 -13.84 -1.70
C ALA A 308 -18.08 -14.69 -2.73
N LEU A 309 -17.51 -14.86 -3.93
CA LEU A 309 -18.09 -15.72 -4.97
C LEU A 309 -18.33 -17.15 -4.47
N ASN A 310 -17.32 -17.72 -3.82
CA ASN A 310 -17.41 -19.07 -3.28
C ASN A 310 -18.41 -19.15 -2.12
N ALA A 311 -18.46 -18.14 -1.25
CA ALA A 311 -19.39 -18.09 -0.12
C ALA A 311 -20.85 -18.07 -0.58
N ILE A 312 -21.19 -17.24 -1.55
CA ILE A 312 -22.55 -17.13 -2.08
C ILE A 312 -22.95 -18.41 -2.82
N ARG A 313 -22.09 -18.98 -3.67
CA ARG A 313 -22.36 -20.25 -4.39
C ARG A 313 -22.59 -21.41 -3.43
N ASN A 314 -21.87 -21.46 -2.31
CA ASN A 314 -22.05 -22.50 -1.29
C ASN A 314 -23.12 -22.16 -0.25
N ARG A 315 -23.78 -20.99 -0.36
CA ARG A 315 -24.77 -20.49 0.63
C ARG A 315 -24.20 -20.48 2.05
N ASN A 316 -22.90 -20.17 2.19
CA ASN A 316 -22.19 -20.19 3.45
C ASN A 316 -21.36 -18.92 3.65
N THR A 317 -21.92 -17.98 4.39
CA THR A 317 -21.30 -16.68 4.74
C THR A 317 -20.83 -16.63 6.19
N THR A 318 -20.65 -17.80 6.83
CA THR A 318 -20.15 -17.88 8.21
C THR A 318 -18.69 -17.44 8.32
N ALA A 319 -18.31 -16.94 9.49
CA ALA A 319 -16.94 -16.56 9.79
C ALA A 319 -15.94 -17.71 9.50
N GLU A 320 -16.33 -18.95 9.81
CA GLU A 320 -15.49 -20.13 9.55
C GLU A 320 -15.18 -20.29 8.06
N PHE A 321 -16.21 -20.18 7.22
CA PHE A 321 -16.06 -20.27 5.77
C PHE A 321 -15.21 -19.10 5.23
N LEU A 322 -15.47 -17.90 5.70
CA LEU A 322 -14.84 -16.66 5.23
C LEU A 322 -13.37 -16.53 5.65
N ARG A 323 -12.89 -17.29 6.65
CA ARG A 323 -11.46 -17.38 7.01
C ARG A 323 -10.54 -17.80 5.86
N ARG A 324 -11.09 -18.28 4.76
CA ARG A 324 -10.32 -18.51 3.52
C ARG A 324 -9.68 -17.24 2.99
N HIS A 325 -10.38 -16.12 3.13
CA HIS A 325 -9.85 -14.80 2.81
C HIS A 325 -8.65 -14.44 3.69
N ASP A 326 -8.77 -14.65 5.02
CA ASP A 326 -7.66 -14.40 5.95
C ASP A 326 -6.43 -15.23 5.58
N ARG A 327 -6.62 -16.51 5.30
CA ARG A 327 -5.52 -17.43 4.92
C ARG A 327 -4.89 -17.05 3.59
N ALA A 328 -5.67 -16.70 2.59
CA ALA A 328 -5.19 -16.32 1.27
C ALA A 328 -4.35 -15.03 1.34
N CYS A 329 -4.85 -14.00 2.02
CA CYS A 329 -4.12 -12.77 2.24
C CYS A 329 -2.85 -12.99 3.09
N GLU A 330 -2.95 -13.82 4.14
CA GLU A 330 -1.79 -14.16 4.97
C GLU A 330 -0.68 -14.82 4.17
N THR A 331 -1.03 -15.80 3.34
CA THR A 331 -0.06 -16.57 2.54
C THR A 331 0.63 -15.69 1.51
N GLU A 332 -0.11 -14.80 0.81
CA GLU A 332 0.47 -14.03 -0.30
C GLU A 332 1.15 -12.74 0.16
N ILE A 333 0.56 -12.01 1.11
CA ILE A 333 1.01 -10.66 1.48
C ILE A 333 1.19 -10.43 2.99
N GLY A 334 0.52 -11.19 3.84
CA GLY A 334 0.47 -10.92 5.28
C GLY A 334 1.83 -11.02 5.95
N HIS A 335 2.61 -12.05 5.62
CA HIS A 335 3.94 -12.23 6.17
C HIS A 335 4.89 -11.08 5.80
N GLU A 336 4.90 -10.66 4.53
CA GLU A 336 5.69 -9.52 4.04
C GLU A 336 5.33 -8.24 4.79
N LEU A 337 4.04 -7.95 4.94
CA LEU A 337 3.55 -6.76 5.63
C LEU A 337 3.95 -6.75 7.11
N ARG A 338 3.84 -7.87 7.83
CA ARG A 338 4.31 -7.92 9.23
C ARG A 338 5.82 -7.73 9.37
N LYS A 339 6.60 -8.25 8.42
CA LYS A 339 8.05 -8.03 8.39
C LYS A 339 8.39 -6.56 8.10
N SER A 340 7.63 -5.90 7.22
CA SER A 340 7.82 -4.48 6.94
C SER A 340 7.64 -3.62 8.21
N ILE A 341 6.68 -3.96 9.09
CA ILE A 341 6.51 -3.29 10.40
C ILE A 341 7.72 -3.49 11.31
N THR A 342 8.27 -4.70 11.33
CA THR A 342 9.47 -4.99 12.12
C THR A 342 10.66 -4.16 11.62
N LEU A 343 10.83 -4.08 10.30
CA LEU A 343 11.88 -3.28 9.66
C LEU A 343 11.69 -1.79 9.98
N GLN A 344 10.47 -1.27 9.78
CA GLN A 344 10.08 0.09 10.10
C GLN A 344 10.49 0.46 11.54
N LYS A 345 10.05 -0.32 12.53
CA LYS A 345 10.34 -0.05 13.95
C LYS A 345 11.85 -0.01 14.24
N ARG A 346 12.63 -0.88 13.60
CA ARG A 346 14.07 -0.94 13.79
C ARG A 346 14.81 0.24 13.17
N LEU A 347 14.44 0.61 11.96
CA LEU A 347 15.12 1.67 11.22
C LEU A 347 14.75 3.06 11.74
N PHE A 348 13.46 3.32 11.98
CA PHE A 348 13.03 4.63 12.49
C PHE A 348 13.38 4.85 13.98
N ALA A 349 13.57 3.78 14.78
CA ALA A 349 14.05 3.92 16.14
C ALA A 349 15.51 4.38 16.23
N ASN A 350 16.31 4.19 15.19
CA ASN A 350 17.72 4.57 15.16
C ASN A 350 18.14 5.05 13.75
N PRO A 351 18.08 6.36 13.49
CA PRO A 351 18.45 6.93 12.20
C PRO A 351 19.86 6.56 11.72
N ALA A 352 20.82 6.37 12.65
CA ALA A 352 22.19 5.96 12.31
C ALA A 352 22.27 4.57 11.64
N VAL A 353 21.25 3.73 11.84
CA VAL A 353 21.14 2.43 11.11
C VAL A 353 20.85 2.70 9.65
N ILE A 354 19.97 3.65 9.33
CA ILE A 354 19.65 4.03 7.95
C ILE A 354 20.90 4.55 7.26
N ASP A 355 21.66 5.47 7.93
CA ASP A 355 22.93 5.98 7.42
C ASP A 355 23.94 4.86 7.13
N SER A 356 24.03 3.88 8.04
CA SER A 356 24.94 2.75 7.90
C SER A 356 24.57 1.86 6.70
N VAL A 357 23.28 1.60 6.50
CA VAL A 357 22.76 0.82 5.36
C VAL A 357 23.06 1.54 4.04
N VAL A 358 22.81 2.85 3.98
CA VAL A 358 23.07 3.66 2.77
C VAL A 358 24.56 3.70 2.45
N ARG A 359 25.42 3.99 3.43
CA ARG A 359 26.88 3.97 3.23
C ARG A 359 27.41 2.61 2.79
N PHE A 360 26.86 1.52 3.34
CA PHE A 360 27.22 0.17 2.92
C PHE A 360 26.80 -0.10 1.48
N ALA A 361 25.56 0.22 1.10
CA ALA A 361 25.06 0.05 -0.28
C ALA A 361 25.84 0.90 -1.30
N LYS A 362 26.27 2.11 -0.90
CA LYS A 362 27.09 3.00 -1.72
C LYS A 362 28.45 2.37 -2.09
N ARG A 363 29.03 1.57 -1.18
CA ARG A 363 30.35 0.94 -1.34
C ARG A 363 30.29 -0.50 -1.85
N ASN A 364 29.12 -1.15 -1.82
CA ASN A 364 28.96 -2.56 -2.16
C ASN A 364 27.85 -2.74 -3.22
N ALA A 365 28.26 -3.05 -4.46
CA ALA A 365 27.34 -3.21 -5.57
C ALA A 365 26.34 -4.36 -5.36
N THR A 366 26.77 -5.48 -4.76
CA THR A 366 25.87 -6.61 -4.45
C THR A 366 24.81 -6.19 -3.43
N ALA A 367 25.19 -5.52 -2.36
CA ALA A 367 24.24 -5.02 -1.36
C ALA A 367 23.25 -4.04 -1.99
N ARG A 368 23.74 -3.15 -2.86
CA ARG A 368 22.90 -2.21 -3.61
C ARG A 368 21.87 -2.93 -4.49
N SER A 369 22.28 -3.92 -5.27
CA SER A 369 21.38 -4.73 -6.10
C SER A 369 20.32 -5.47 -5.26
N LEU A 370 20.71 -6.08 -4.14
CA LEU A 370 19.80 -6.79 -3.26
C LEU A 370 18.75 -5.85 -2.62
N LEU A 371 19.16 -4.66 -2.18
CA LEU A 371 18.25 -3.66 -1.63
C LEU A 371 17.28 -3.12 -2.68
N ALA A 372 17.73 -2.90 -3.92
CA ALA A 372 16.86 -2.53 -5.03
C ALA A 372 15.78 -3.59 -5.28
N ARG A 373 16.17 -4.85 -5.40
CA ARG A 373 15.25 -5.98 -5.62
C ARG A 373 14.25 -6.16 -4.49
N TYR A 374 14.68 -5.95 -3.25
CA TYR A 374 13.76 -5.93 -2.11
C TYR A 374 12.78 -4.76 -2.19
N GLY A 375 13.26 -3.56 -2.50
CA GLY A 375 12.43 -2.36 -2.60
C GLY A 375 11.30 -2.49 -3.62
N VAL A 376 11.54 -3.17 -4.73
CA VAL A 376 10.52 -3.45 -5.77
C VAL A 376 9.74 -4.76 -5.54
N GLY A 377 9.98 -5.44 -4.42
CA GLY A 377 9.27 -6.67 -4.05
C GLY A 377 9.61 -7.89 -4.90
N GLU A 378 10.80 -7.94 -5.51
CA GLU A 378 11.30 -9.13 -6.25
C GLU A 378 11.82 -10.21 -5.32
N ILE A 379 12.36 -9.83 -4.17
CA ILE A 379 12.84 -10.75 -3.14
C ILE A 379 12.18 -10.43 -1.81
N SER A 380 12.00 -11.45 -0.98
CA SER A 380 11.47 -11.30 0.36
C SER A 380 12.49 -10.69 1.33
N TYR A 381 12.01 -10.20 2.48
CA TYR A 381 12.91 -9.73 3.55
C TYR A 381 13.85 -10.84 4.08
N GLU A 382 13.37 -12.07 4.17
CA GLU A 382 14.19 -13.21 4.61
C GLU A 382 15.27 -13.55 3.57
N GLU A 383 14.91 -13.53 2.29
CA GLU A 383 15.87 -13.69 1.19
C GLU A 383 16.90 -12.56 1.17
N LEU A 384 16.47 -11.31 1.32
CA LEU A 384 17.37 -10.17 1.45
C LEU A 384 18.39 -10.40 2.57
N LYS A 385 17.92 -10.73 3.78
CA LYS A 385 18.81 -10.98 4.93
C LYS A 385 19.81 -12.07 4.66
N TRP A 386 19.33 -13.21 4.15
CA TRP A 386 20.18 -14.37 3.87
C TRP A 386 21.24 -14.02 2.81
N ARG A 387 20.83 -13.43 1.68
CA ARG A 387 21.73 -13.05 0.60
C ARG A 387 22.69 -11.92 0.98
N MET A 388 22.25 -10.95 1.77
CA MET A 388 23.13 -9.93 2.32
C MET A 388 24.31 -10.56 3.07
N VAL A 389 24.05 -11.55 3.90
CA VAL A 389 25.12 -12.23 4.65
C VAL A 389 25.98 -13.10 3.73
N THR A 390 25.33 -13.92 2.89
CA THR A 390 26.05 -14.92 2.09
C THR A 390 26.84 -14.33 0.92
N GLU A 391 26.38 -13.22 0.35
CA GLU A 391 26.98 -12.63 -0.83
C GLU A 391 27.87 -11.41 -0.53
N THR A 392 27.70 -10.74 0.64
CA THR A 392 28.47 -9.53 0.94
C THR A 392 29.53 -9.71 2.02
N LEU A 393 29.45 -10.75 2.84
CA LEU A 393 30.46 -10.99 3.88
C LEU A 393 31.62 -11.88 3.39
N PRO A 394 32.86 -11.63 3.86
CA PRO A 394 33.98 -12.53 3.63
C PRO A 394 33.67 -13.97 4.11
N GLY A 395 34.24 -14.99 3.44
CA GLY A 395 33.91 -16.41 3.65
C GLY A 395 33.98 -16.88 5.10
N TYR A 396 34.94 -16.39 5.89
CA TYR A 396 35.06 -16.73 7.31
C TYR A 396 33.86 -16.23 8.16
N LEU A 397 33.44 -14.98 7.95
CA LEU A 397 32.27 -14.40 8.64
C LEU A 397 30.97 -15.07 8.18
N ARG A 398 30.90 -15.50 6.93
CA ARG A 398 29.79 -16.28 6.37
C ARG A 398 29.62 -17.60 7.12
N TYR A 399 30.71 -18.35 7.34
CA TYR A 399 30.68 -19.62 8.08
C TYR A 399 30.20 -19.46 9.54
N GLN A 400 30.66 -18.41 10.24
CA GLN A 400 30.24 -18.13 11.62
C GLN A 400 28.76 -17.76 11.70
N PHE A 401 28.27 -17.00 10.73
CA PHE A 401 26.85 -16.61 10.66
C PHE A 401 25.95 -17.82 10.38
N ASP A 402 26.32 -18.68 9.45
CA ASP A 402 25.56 -19.90 9.14
C ASP A 402 25.44 -20.82 10.37
N LYS A 403 26.51 -20.91 11.17
CA LYS A 403 26.51 -21.69 12.41
C LYS A 403 25.53 -21.13 13.45
N VAL A 404 25.50 -19.83 13.61
CA VAL A 404 24.56 -19.14 14.52
C VAL A 404 23.14 -19.20 14.01
N TRP A 405 22.93 -19.02 12.71
CA TRP A 405 21.63 -19.07 12.05
C TRP A 405 20.97 -20.44 12.14
N ARG A 406 21.70 -21.51 11.83
CA ARG A 406 21.20 -22.90 11.96
C ARG A 406 20.85 -23.24 13.41
N LYS A 407 21.53 -22.67 14.39
CA LYS A 407 21.25 -22.85 15.80
C LYS A 407 19.96 -22.13 16.22
N ALA A 408 19.74 -20.90 15.71
CA ALA A 408 18.56 -20.10 15.99
C ALA A 408 17.28 -20.65 15.31
N THR A 409 17.39 -21.18 14.08
CA THR A 409 16.26 -21.75 13.34
C THR A 409 15.86 -23.14 13.85
N ARG A 410 16.76 -23.91 14.44
CA ARG A 410 16.42 -25.18 15.13
C ARG A 410 15.55 -24.97 16.37
N PHE A 411 15.62 -23.81 17.01
CA PHE A 411 14.77 -23.48 18.18
C PHE A 411 13.39 -22.95 17.79
N SER A 412 13.15 -22.55 16.53
CA SER A 412 11.88 -21.96 16.08
C SER A 412 10.94 -22.92 15.33
N GLY A 413 11.27 -24.21 15.23
CA GLY A 413 10.36 -25.26 14.73
C GLY A 413 9.89 -25.16 13.28
N THR A 414 10.46 -24.27 12.47
CA THR A 414 10.11 -24.11 11.05
C THR A 414 11.29 -24.55 10.18
N ALA A 415 11.21 -25.77 9.67
CA ALA A 415 12.11 -26.25 8.63
C ALA A 415 11.85 -25.46 7.33
N LEU A 416 12.70 -24.49 7.02
CA LEU A 416 12.78 -23.90 5.69
C LEU A 416 13.53 -24.90 4.77
N GLN A 417 12.81 -25.48 3.82
CA GLN A 417 13.42 -26.20 2.71
C GLN A 417 14.28 -25.22 1.90
N MET A 418 15.56 -25.54 1.77
CA MET A 418 16.51 -24.82 0.93
C MET A 418 16.10 -24.97 -0.54
N PRO A 419 16.07 -23.91 -1.35
CA PRO A 419 16.02 -24.07 -2.80
C PRO A 419 17.31 -24.75 -3.25
N GLY A 420 17.17 -25.76 -4.13
CA GLY A 420 18.24 -26.63 -4.58
C GLY A 420 19.42 -25.89 -5.19
N SER A 421 20.58 -26.47 -4.97
CA SER A 421 21.88 -26.16 -5.55
C SER A 421 21.89 -26.21 -7.09
#